data_9482cb4d320373bdd749bd16730152f6
#
_entry.id   9482cb4d320373bdd749bd16730152f6
#
_cell.length_a   1.000
_cell.length_b   1.000
_cell.length_c   1.000
_cell.angle_alpha   90.00
_cell.angle_beta   90.00
_cell.angle_gamma   90.00
#
_symmetry.space_group_name_H-M   'P 1'
#
loop_
_entity.id
_entity.type
_entity.pdbx_description
1 polymer ?
#
loop_
_entity_poly.entity_id
_entity_poly.type
_entity_poly.pdbx_seq_one_letter_code
_entity_poly.pdbx_strand_id
1 'polypeptide(L)'
;MALFGILHAGPLLAQGARGELAAPACDGDIANVRLTEISPTGTMAGYLKALDAHRAWYRAHGFTNNEIFATRVMVPEPGTNTLKYSDTQVLAFHIRPPYMPGSTGHDAAWDAFHQLYRENSIIKTSYNICMPKTR
;
A
#
# COMPACT_ATOMS: atom_id res chain seq x y z
N MET A 1 11.13 -26.85 65.37
CA MET A 1 10.33 -25.75 64.86
C MET A 1 10.70 -25.53 63.37
N ALA A 2 9.89 -25.99 62.46
CA ALA A 2 10.10 -25.85 61.03
C ALA A 2 9.15 -24.75 60.48
N LEU A 3 9.71 -23.67 59.97
CA LEU A 3 8.97 -22.60 59.29
C LEU A 3 8.78 -22.97 57.82
N PHE A 4 7.55 -23.26 57.43
CA PHE A 4 7.14 -23.42 56.01
C PHE A 4 6.96 -22.04 55.42
N GLY A 5 7.82 -21.68 54.43
CA GLY A 5 7.66 -20.52 53.58
C GLY A 5 6.68 -20.82 52.44
N ILE A 6 5.54 -20.11 52.42
CA ILE A 6 4.54 -20.18 51.36
C ILE A 6 5.02 -19.30 50.21
N LEU A 7 5.43 -19.90 49.11
CA LEU A 7 5.67 -19.20 47.83
C LEU A 7 4.33 -18.86 47.18
N HIS A 8 3.98 -17.57 47.15
CA HIS A 8 2.87 -17.07 46.38
C HIS A 8 3.30 -16.95 44.93
N ALA A 9 2.86 -17.89 44.09
CA ALA A 9 2.89 -17.75 42.66
C ALA A 9 1.80 -16.74 42.25
N GLY A 10 2.18 -15.50 41.89
CA GLY A 10 1.29 -14.53 41.30
C GLY A 10 0.85 -15.00 39.88
N PRO A 11 -0.39 -14.68 39.47
CA PRO A 11 -0.84 -15.03 38.15
C PRO A 11 -0.01 -14.29 37.09
N LEU A 12 0.68 -15.03 36.24
CA LEU A 12 1.19 -14.49 34.98
C LEU A 12 -0.03 -13.99 34.16
N LEU A 13 -0.18 -12.69 34.09
CA LEU A 13 -1.07 -12.07 33.11
C LEU A 13 -0.51 -12.43 31.73
N ALA A 14 -1.16 -13.40 31.09
CA ALA A 14 -0.95 -13.67 29.68
C ALA A 14 -1.19 -12.36 28.93
N GLN A 15 -0.11 -11.73 28.46
CA GLN A 15 -0.21 -10.66 27.49
C GLN A 15 -0.87 -11.27 26.26
N GLY A 16 -2.16 -10.98 26.09
CA GLY A 16 -2.92 -11.41 24.94
C GLY A 16 -2.15 -10.99 23.68
N ALA A 17 -1.69 -11.98 22.95
CA ALA A 17 -1.25 -11.77 21.58
C ALA A 17 -2.35 -10.93 20.91
N ARG A 18 -2.01 -9.71 20.45
CA ARG A 18 -2.89 -8.94 19.57
C ARG A 18 -3.07 -9.83 18.35
N GLY A 19 -4.19 -10.56 18.30
CA GLY A 19 -4.49 -11.44 17.20
C GLY A 19 -4.44 -10.62 15.93
N GLU A 20 -3.50 -10.94 15.06
CA GLU A 20 -3.49 -10.46 13.70
C GLU A 20 -4.86 -10.79 13.12
N LEU A 21 -5.62 -9.77 12.70
CA LEU A 21 -6.93 -9.99 12.11
C LEU A 21 -6.72 -10.90 10.89
N ALA A 22 -7.25 -12.12 10.96
CA ALA A 22 -7.17 -13.03 9.84
C ALA A 22 -7.83 -12.36 8.62
N ALA A 23 -7.09 -12.28 7.51
CA ALA A 23 -7.64 -11.78 6.25
C ALA A 23 -8.83 -12.68 5.84
N PRO A 24 -9.96 -12.12 5.38
CA PRO A 24 -11.03 -12.91 4.82
C PRO A 24 -10.52 -13.72 3.62
N ALA A 25 -11.14 -14.87 3.36
CA ALA A 25 -10.80 -15.67 2.19
C ALA A 25 -11.00 -14.84 0.91
N CYS A 26 -9.98 -14.79 0.07
CA CYS A 26 -10.00 -14.13 -1.24
C CYS A 26 -9.71 -15.18 -2.31
N ASP A 27 -10.67 -15.43 -3.18
CA ASP A 27 -10.55 -16.35 -4.32
C ASP A 27 -9.96 -15.69 -5.58
N GLY A 28 -9.66 -14.39 -5.50
CA GLY A 28 -9.03 -13.58 -6.52
C GLY A 28 -7.63 -13.09 -6.12
N ASP A 29 -7.22 -11.99 -6.71
CA ASP A 29 -5.97 -11.32 -6.37
C ASP A 29 -6.18 -10.27 -5.28
N ILE A 30 -5.28 -10.22 -4.31
CA ILE A 30 -5.26 -9.10 -3.35
C ILE A 30 -4.59 -7.91 -4.03
N ALA A 31 -5.21 -6.74 -3.91
CA ALA A 31 -4.66 -5.49 -4.40
C ALA A 31 -4.67 -4.42 -3.31
N ASN A 32 -3.59 -3.66 -3.22
CA ASN A 32 -3.59 -2.38 -2.52
C ASN A 32 -3.97 -1.29 -3.52
N VAL A 33 -5.03 -0.55 -3.20
CA VAL A 33 -5.58 0.52 -4.06
C VAL A 33 -5.49 1.84 -3.33
N ARG A 34 -4.97 2.87 -3.98
CA ARG A 34 -4.77 4.20 -3.39
C ARG A 34 -5.37 5.28 -4.25
N LEU A 35 -6.28 6.05 -3.68
CA LEU A 35 -6.64 7.34 -4.24
C LEU A 35 -5.56 8.35 -3.87
N THR A 36 -4.93 8.91 -4.89
CA THR A 36 -3.78 9.82 -4.75
C THR A 36 -4.10 11.13 -5.44
N GLU A 37 -3.72 12.22 -4.84
CA GLU A 37 -3.82 13.56 -5.40
C GLU A 37 -2.43 14.11 -5.71
N ILE A 38 -2.25 14.72 -6.87
CA ILE A 38 -1.01 15.42 -7.20
C ILE A 38 -0.86 16.60 -6.23
N SER A 39 0.29 16.69 -5.59
CA SER A 39 0.55 17.75 -4.60
C SER A 39 0.60 19.13 -5.28
N PRO A 40 0.34 20.23 -4.55
CA PRO A 40 0.37 21.59 -5.12
C PRO A 40 1.72 21.97 -5.77
N THR A 41 2.80 21.36 -5.32
CA THR A 41 4.16 21.58 -5.85
C THR A 41 4.63 20.46 -6.77
N GLY A 42 3.84 19.40 -6.91
CA GLY A 42 4.16 18.24 -7.74
C GLY A 42 3.55 18.33 -9.13
N THR A 43 3.84 17.30 -9.91
CA THR A 43 3.30 17.18 -11.28
C THR A 43 2.83 15.75 -11.55
N MET A 44 1.87 15.59 -12.46
CA MET A 44 1.45 14.29 -12.95
C MET A 44 2.64 13.53 -13.58
N ALA A 45 3.49 14.22 -14.32
CA ALA A 45 4.69 13.62 -14.92
C ALA A 45 5.68 13.12 -13.85
N GLY A 46 5.88 13.87 -12.77
CA GLY A 46 6.71 13.46 -11.63
C GLY A 46 6.15 12.26 -10.91
N TYR A 47 4.84 12.22 -10.71
CA TYR A 47 4.15 11.05 -10.15
C TYR A 47 4.33 9.80 -11.02
N LEU A 48 4.13 9.92 -12.34
CA LEU A 48 4.30 8.79 -13.27
C LEU A 48 5.74 8.30 -13.33
N LYS A 49 6.72 9.21 -13.22
CA LYS A 49 8.14 8.84 -13.10
C LYS A 49 8.40 8.03 -11.82
N ALA A 50 7.78 8.41 -10.69
CA ALA A 50 7.86 7.63 -9.46
C ALA A 50 7.26 6.21 -9.63
N LEU A 51 6.12 6.13 -10.31
CA LEU A 51 5.45 4.86 -10.62
C LEU A 51 6.33 3.94 -11.47
N ASP A 52 7.00 4.47 -12.48
CA ASP A 52 7.92 3.72 -13.33
C ASP A 52 9.13 3.21 -12.55
N ALA A 53 9.73 4.05 -11.72
CA ALA A 53 10.85 3.69 -10.87
C ALA A 53 10.45 2.63 -9.83
N HIS A 54 9.24 2.72 -9.28
CA HIS A 54 8.67 1.73 -8.37
C HIS A 54 8.54 0.35 -9.05
N ARG A 55 7.98 0.29 -10.26
CA ARG A 55 7.90 -0.94 -11.04
C ARG A 55 9.28 -1.52 -11.36
N ALA A 56 10.22 -0.67 -11.76
CA ALA A 56 11.58 -1.07 -12.08
C ALA A 56 12.30 -1.67 -10.86
N TRP A 57 12.09 -1.09 -9.68
CA TRP A 57 12.67 -1.59 -8.44
C TRP A 57 12.22 -3.03 -8.15
N TYR A 58 10.92 -3.31 -8.19
CA TYR A 58 10.41 -4.66 -7.96
C TYR A 58 10.99 -5.68 -8.94
N ARG A 59 11.03 -5.34 -10.23
CA ARG A 59 11.60 -6.23 -11.26
C ARG A 59 13.09 -6.50 -11.03
N ALA A 60 13.85 -5.48 -10.66
CA ALA A 60 15.28 -5.62 -10.36
C ALA A 60 15.55 -6.51 -9.15
N HIS A 61 14.60 -6.61 -8.22
CA HIS A 61 14.68 -7.44 -7.02
C HIS A 61 13.98 -8.82 -7.17
N GLY A 62 13.64 -9.21 -8.40
CA GLY A 62 13.10 -10.53 -8.69
C GLY A 62 11.58 -10.69 -8.46
N PHE A 63 10.87 -9.62 -8.10
CA PHE A 63 9.42 -9.64 -7.95
C PHE A 63 8.74 -9.41 -9.30
N THR A 64 8.40 -10.49 -9.99
CA THR A 64 7.83 -10.44 -11.34
C THR A 64 6.34 -10.73 -11.41
N ASN A 65 5.74 -11.21 -10.30
CA ASN A 65 4.33 -11.61 -10.26
C ASN A 65 3.38 -10.49 -9.79
N ASN A 66 3.91 -9.37 -9.33
CA ASN A 66 3.12 -8.22 -8.93
C ASN A 66 2.91 -7.27 -10.11
N GLU A 67 1.79 -6.54 -10.06
CA GLU A 67 1.47 -5.52 -11.05
C GLU A 67 1.26 -4.18 -10.34
N ILE A 68 1.87 -3.13 -10.90
CA ILE A 68 1.71 -1.76 -10.40
C ILE A 68 1.32 -0.87 -11.57
N PHE A 69 0.16 -0.23 -11.48
CA PHE A 69 -0.29 0.75 -12.47
C PHE A 69 -1.15 1.82 -11.82
N ALA A 70 -1.39 2.89 -12.54
CA ALA A 70 -2.30 3.93 -12.13
C ALA A 70 -3.16 4.37 -13.32
N THR A 71 -4.37 4.84 -13.01
CA THR A 71 -5.27 5.47 -13.96
C THR A 71 -5.74 6.82 -13.41
N ARG A 72 -5.96 7.79 -14.29
CA ARG A 72 -6.53 9.07 -13.89
C ARG A 72 -8.01 8.89 -13.56
N VAL A 73 -8.44 9.54 -12.49
CA VAL A 73 -9.87 9.57 -12.12
C VAL A 73 -10.65 10.35 -13.16
N MET A 74 -11.81 9.86 -13.53
CA MET A 74 -12.75 10.60 -14.40
C MET A 74 -13.73 11.38 -13.53
N VAL A 75 -13.90 12.64 -13.84
CA VAL A 75 -14.82 13.55 -13.11
C VAL A 75 -15.83 14.19 -14.08
N PRO A 76 -17.02 14.56 -13.61
CA PRO A 76 -17.99 15.30 -14.44
C PRO A 76 -17.39 16.61 -14.93
N GLU A 77 -17.60 16.94 -16.18
CA GLU A 77 -17.23 18.24 -16.74
C GLU A 77 -18.39 19.22 -16.52
N PRO A 78 -18.15 20.33 -15.78
CA PRO A 78 -19.22 21.29 -15.46
C PRO A 78 -19.92 21.83 -16.72
N GLY A 79 -21.24 21.88 -16.67
CA GLY A 79 -22.07 22.44 -17.76
C GLY A 79 -22.22 21.51 -18.99
N THR A 80 -21.75 20.28 -18.91
CA THR A 80 -21.88 19.26 -19.97
C THR A 80 -22.44 17.96 -19.39
N ASN A 81 -22.79 17.01 -20.26
CA ASN A 81 -23.15 15.65 -19.84
C ASN A 81 -22.00 14.66 -20.16
N THR A 82 -20.78 15.09 -19.94
CA THR A 82 -19.57 14.32 -20.26
C THR A 82 -18.66 14.16 -19.04
N LEU A 83 -17.76 13.19 -19.12
CA LEU A 83 -16.67 13.00 -18.15
C LEU A 83 -15.37 13.48 -18.76
N LYS A 84 -14.49 14.03 -17.94
CA LYS A 84 -13.11 14.33 -18.28
C LYS A 84 -12.15 13.70 -17.28
N TYR A 85 -10.92 13.49 -17.69
CA TYR A 85 -9.88 13.07 -16.76
C TYR A 85 -9.52 14.18 -15.78
N SER A 86 -9.44 13.84 -14.50
CA SER A 86 -8.91 14.73 -13.48
C SER A 86 -7.45 15.06 -13.77
N ASP A 87 -7.05 16.30 -13.60
CA ASP A 87 -5.66 16.73 -13.75
C ASP A 87 -4.84 16.46 -12.48
N THR A 88 -5.50 16.18 -11.36
CA THR A 88 -4.87 16.05 -10.05
C THR A 88 -5.08 14.71 -9.39
N GLN A 89 -6.06 13.90 -9.80
CA GLN A 89 -6.39 12.66 -9.11
C GLN A 89 -6.06 11.43 -9.95
N VAL A 90 -5.41 10.48 -9.28
CA VAL A 90 -5.08 9.16 -9.83
C VAL A 90 -5.51 8.06 -8.87
N LEU A 91 -5.94 6.95 -9.42
CA LEU A 91 -6.17 5.71 -8.67
C LEU A 91 -5.04 4.75 -9.02
N ALA A 92 -4.23 4.42 -8.02
CA ALA A 92 -3.09 3.52 -8.17
C ALA A 92 -3.43 2.13 -7.63
N PHE A 93 -2.96 1.11 -8.32
CA PHE A 93 -3.14 -0.29 -7.98
C PHE A 93 -1.79 -0.97 -7.82
N HIS A 94 -1.64 -1.73 -6.75
CA HIS A 94 -0.55 -2.68 -6.58
C HIS A 94 -1.19 -4.06 -6.37
N ILE A 95 -1.27 -4.83 -7.44
CA ILE A 95 -1.89 -6.16 -7.46
C ILE A 95 -0.83 -7.18 -7.06
N ARG A 96 -1.21 -8.16 -6.24
CA ARG A 96 -0.31 -9.19 -5.68
C ARG A 96 0.95 -8.59 -5.06
N PRO A 97 0.80 -7.59 -4.13
CA PRO A 97 1.97 -7.02 -3.49
C PRO A 97 2.73 -8.11 -2.75
N PRO A 98 4.06 -8.27 -2.96
CA PRO A 98 4.82 -9.27 -2.24
C PRO A 98 4.89 -8.90 -0.76
N TYR A 99 4.85 -9.92 0.10
CA TYR A 99 5.10 -9.72 1.51
C TYR A 99 6.58 -9.38 1.73
N MET A 100 6.84 -8.21 2.26
CA MET A 100 8.18 -7.73 2.59
C MET A 100 8.21 -7.30 4.06
N PRO A 101 8.73 -8.13 4.96
CA PRO A 101 8.77 -7.79 6.37
C PRO A 101 9.77 -6.64 6.64
N GLY A 102 9.29 -5.59 7.29
CA GLY A 102 10.11 -4.45 7.70
C GLY A 102 10.72 -3.69 6.52
N SER A 103 12.00 -3.33 6.65
CA SER A 103 12.79 -2.64 5.62
C SER A 103 13.69 -3.59 4.82
N THR A 104 13.41 -4.90 4.83
CA THR A 104 14.20 -5.90 4.13
C THR A 104 14.26 -5.63 2.63
N GLY A 105 15.47 -5.49 2.09
CA GLY A 105 15.70 -5.22 0.66
C GLY A 105 15.55 -3.76 0.24
N HIS A 106 15.19 -2.86 1.15
CA HIS A 106 15.14 -1.44 0.86
C HIS A 106 16.56 -0.89 0.65
N ASP A 107 16.77 -0.23 -0.46
CA ASP A 107 18.04 0.34 -0.89
C ASP A 107 17.88 1.81 -1.34
N ALA A 108 18.93 2.42 -1.83
CA ALA A 108 18.89 3.81 -2.30
C ALA A 108 17.89 4.04 -3.44
N ALA A 109 17.64 3.03 -4.29
CA ALA A 109 16.65 3.15 -5.36
C ALA A 109 15.21 3.06 -4.80
N TRP A 110 14.99 2.29 -3.74
CA TRP A 110 13.75 2.32 -2.97
C TRP A 110 13.47 3.72 -2.42
N ASP A 111 14.45 4.30 -1.73
CA ASP A 111 14.32 5.63 -1.16
C ASP A 111 14.08 6.70 -2.24
N ALA A 112 14.73 6.57 -3.39
CA ALA A 112 14.61 7.52 -4.49
C ALA A 112 13.19 7.57 -5.08
N PHE A 113 12.54 6.44 -5.37
CA PHE A 113 11.18 6.49 -5.89
C PHE A 113 10.15 6.91 -4.82
N HIS A 114 10.37 6.56 -3.57
CA HIS A 114 9.55 7.05 -2.47
C HIS A 114 9.66 8.58 -2.32
N GLN A 115 10.86 9.13 -2.51
CA GLN A 115 11.05 10.58 -2.52
C GLN A 115 10.29 11.25 -3.66
N LEU A 116 10.36 10.69 -4.88
CA LEU A 116 9.57 11.20 -6.02
C LEU A 116 8.06 11.19 -5.74
N TYR A 117 7.53 10.14 -5.09
CA TYR A 117 6.12 10.12 -4.68
C TYR A 117 5.81 11.24 -3.68
N ARG A 118 6.63 11.41 -2.62
CA ARG A 118 6.43 12.46 -1.61
C ARG A 118 6.44 13.86 -2.19
N GLU A 119 7.30 14.10 -3.18
CA GLU A 119 7.40 15.41 -3.84
C GLU A 119 6.21 15.71 -4.75
N ASN A 120 5.61 14.68 -5.35
CA ASN A 120 4.62 14.87 -6.39
C ASN A 120 3.19 14.52 -5.99
N SER A 121 2.96 13.88 -4.84
CA SER A 121 1.64 13.33 -4.52
C SER A 121 1.34 13.24 -3.04
N ILE A 122 0.05 13.18 -2.74
CA ILE A 122 -0.52 12.96 -1.41
C ILE A 122 -1.52 11.81 -1.51
N ILE A 123 -1.32 10.75 -0.72
CA ILE A 123 -2.29 9.65 -0.61
C ILE A 123 -3.48 10.16 0.19
N LYS A 124 -4.67 10.16 -0.39
CA LYS A 124 -5.91 10.58 0.25
C LYS A 124 -6.56 9.43 1.00
N THR A 125 -6.52 8.24 0.41
CA THR A 125 -7.05 7.03 1.03
C THR A 125 -6.39 5.78 0.44
N SER A 126 -6.38 4.68 1.19
CA SER A 126 -5.78 3.42 0.78
C SER A 126 -6.68 2.26 1.23
N TYR A 127 -6.87 1.29 0.36
CA TYR A 127 -7.65 0.09 0.60
C TYR A 127 -6.86 -1.16 0.23
N ASN A 128 -7.08 -2.25 0.97
CA ASN A 128 -6.78 -3.58 0.49
C ASN A 128 -8.08 -4.21 0.02
N ILE A 129 -8.11 -4.67 -1.20
CA ILE A 129 -9.30 -5.27 -1.81
C ILE A 129 -8.99 -6.66 -2.33
N CYS A 130 -10.00 -7.50 -2.38
CA CYS A 130 -9.98 -8.75 -3.12
C CYS A 130 -10.55 -8.48 -4.52
N MET A 131 -9.72 -8.56 -5.53
CA MET A 131 -10.15 -8.42 -6.92
C MET A 131 -10.73 -9.75 -7.40
N PRO A 132 -11.98 -9.78 -7.90
CA PRO A 132 -12.55 -11.01 -8.40
C PRO A 132 -11.77 -11.54 -9.60
N LYS A 133 -11.67 -12.86 -9.73
CA LYS A 133 -11.17 -13.46 -10.97
C LYS A 133 -12.16 -13.08 -12.09
N THR A 134 -11.63 -12.49 -13.16
CA THR A 134 -12.41 -12.32 -14.39
C THR A 134 -12.74 -13.71 -14.93
N ARG A 135 -14.03 -13.97 -15.09
CA ARG A 135 -14.53 -15.21 -15.69
C ARG A 135 -14.30 -15.23 -17.20
#